data_e9c756899eb1b8084652ec23a1c91a62
#
_entry.id   e9c756899eb1b8084652ec23a1c91a62
#
_cell.length_a   1.000
_cell.length_b   1.000
_cell.length_c   1.000
_cell.angle_alpha   90.00
_cell.angle_beta   90.00
_cell.angle_gamma   90.00
#
_symmetry.space_group_name_H-M   'P 1'
#
loop_
_entity.id
_entity.type
_entity.pdbx_description
1 polymer ?
#
loop_
_entity_poly.entity_id
_entity_poly.type
_entity_poly.pdbx_seq_one_letter_code
_entity_poly.pdbx_strand_id
1 'polypeptide(L)'
;VLGGRVGQDGIHGATFSSEALDEGSPATAVQIGDPITQKKASDAIVKEIRQQELYSSITDCGAGGISCSISEMARECGGCEIWLDKVPLKYPNLEPWKIWISESQERMTLSVPEANVEKLFDTLRRRGVEATVVGKFNNSGRCIVKMHEKTIMDIDLEFLHEGLPKKHLNTLYTKPKLEDPHFTSEHIKVSLPKILSRKNICGYDYISHQYDHMV
;
A
#
# COMPACT_ATOMS: atom_id res chain seq x y z
N VAL A 1 -7.40 -11.01 4.12
CA VAL A 1 -6.33 -10.72 3.16
C VAL A 1 -6.44 -11.71 2.01
N LEU A 2 -6.25 -11.26 0.79
CA LEU A 2 -6.22 -12.09 -0.42
C LEU A 2 -4.94 -11.85 -1.23
N GLY A 3 -4.61 -12.82 -2.11
CA GLY A 3 -3.53 -12.71 -3.08
C GLY A 3 -2.28 -13.49 -2.70
N GLY A 4 -1.10 -12.89 -2.86
CA GLY A 4 0.19 -13.53 -2.66
C GLY A 4 0.46 -13.93 -1.21
N ARG A 5 1.28 -14.98 -1.03
CA ARG A 5 1.73 -15.41 0.29
C ARG A 5 2.87 -14.53 0.82
N VAL A 6 2.99 -14.45 2.13
CA VAL A 6 3.99 -13.62 2.82
C VAL A 6 5.35 -14.32 2.86
N GLY A 7 6.37 -13.59 2.46
CA GLY A 7 7.79 -13.94 2.60
C GLY A 7 8.55 -12.86 3.37
N GLN A 8 9.84 -12.71 3.08
CA GLN A 8 10.70 -11.67 3.67
C GLN A 8 10.89 -10.45 2.76
N ASP A 9 10.02 -10.28 1.78
CA ASP A 9 10.10 -9.18 0.82
C ASP A 9 9.95 -7.83 1.56
N GLY A 10 10.87 -6.91 1.34
CA GLY A 10 10.81 -5.54 1.85
C GLY A 10 10.86 -5.35 3.37
N ILE A 11 11.28 -6.37 4.15
CA ILE A 11 11.33 -6.28 5.62
C ILE A 11 12.29 -5.22 6.16
N HIS A 12 13.10 -4.62 5.32
CA HIS A 12 14.00 -3.51 5.67
C HIS A 12 13.35 -2.14 5.48
N GLY A 13 12.12 -2.10 5.01
CA GLY A 13 11.32 -0.89 4.78
C GLY A 13 11.40 -0.36 3.35
N ALA A 14 10.39 0.42 2.96
CA ALA A 14 10.21 0.92 1.60
C ALA A 14 11.37 1.79 1.09
N THR A 15 12.00 2.58 1.95
CA THR A 15 13.17 3.40 1.59
C THR A 15 14.31 2.52 1.10
N PHE A 16 14.62 1.46 1.84
CA PHE A 16 15.70 0.53 1.48
C PHE A 16 15.37 -0.25 0.18
N SER A 17 14.11 -0.67 0.02
CA SER A 17 13.65 -1.35 -1.19
C SER A 17 13.67 -0.45 -2.44
N SER A 18 13.74 0.87 -2.26
CA SER A 18 13.77 1.87 -3.34
C SER A 18 15.18 2.36 -3.69
N GLU A 19 16.20 1.93 -2.98
CA GLU A 19 17.60 2.28 -3.28
C GLU A 19 18.16 1.45 -4.44
N ALA A 20 19.25 1.94 -5.03
CA ALA A 20 19.97 1.17 -6.04
C ALA A 20 20.58 -0.08 -5.42
N LEU A 21 20.30 -1.24 -6.01
CA LEU A 21 20.86 -2.52 -5.55
C LEU A 21 22.31 -2.66 -5.98
N ASP A 22 23.14 -3.15 -5.08
CA ASP A 22 24.54 -3.53 -5.32
C ASP A 22 24.79 -4.97 -4.86
N GLU A 23 26.03 -5.45 -5.03
CA GLU A 23 26.42 -6.80 -4.63
C GLU A 23 26.28 -7.08 -3.12
N GLY A 24 26.25 -6.04 -2.30
CA GLY A 24 26.08 -6.13 -0.84
C GLY A 24 24.61 -6.08 -0.39
N SER A 25 23.68 -5.78 -1.30
CA SER A 25 22.27 -5.64 -0.95
C SER A 25 21.64 -6.99 -0.59
N PRO A 26 20.94 -7.10 0.54
CA PRO A 26 20.29 -8.36 0.91
C PRO A 26 19.17 -8.71 -0.09
N ALA A 27 19.08 -9.99 -0.44
CA ALA A 27 18.04 -10.49 -1.37
C ALA A 27 16.62 -10.18 -0.92
N THR A 28 16.40 -9.97 0.39
CA THR A 28 15.13 -9.56 0.98
C THR A 28 14.73 -8.11 0.70
N ALA A 29 15.64 -7.28 0.15
CA ALA A 29 15.30 -5.95 -0.35
C ALA A 29 14.47 -6.01 -1.63
N VAL A 30 14.59 -7.10 -2.39
CA VAL A 30 13.90 -7.27 -3.67
C VAL A 30 12.47 -7.73 -3.41
N GLN A 31 11.52 -6.98 -3.96
CA GLN A 31 10.10 -7.34 -3.98
C GLN A 31 9.81 -8.05 -5.31
N ILE A 32 9.68 -9.37 -5.26
CA ILE A 32 9.42 -10.18 -6.45
C ILE A 32 7.91 -10.30 -6.65
N GLY A 33 7.41 -9.71 -7.75
CA GLY A 33 6.02 -9.78 -8.14
C GLY A 33 5.61 -11.12 -8.77
N ASP A 34 4.32 -11.44 -8.69
CA ASP A 34 3.69 -12.57 -9.37
C ASP A 34 2.53 -12.07 -10.26
N PRO A 35 2.81 -11.82 -11.56
CA PRO A 35 1.80 -11.26 -12.46
C PRO A 35 0.56 -12.16 -12.63
N ILE A 36 0.67 -13.46 -12.44
CA ILE A 36 -0.47 -14.38 -12.52
C ILE A 36 -1.37 -14.18 -11.31
N THR A 37 -0.82 -14.13 -10.11
CA THR A 37 -1.57 -13.83 -8.88
C THR A 37 -2.21 -12.46 -8.94
N GLN A 38 -1.47 -11.43 -9.39
CA GLN A 38 -2.00 -10.10 -9.60
C GLN A 38 -3.20 -10.09 -10.55
N LYS A 39 -3.05 -10.71 -11.72
CA LYS A 39 -4.11 -10.76 -12.72
C LYS A 39 -5.38 -11.45 -12.21
N LYS A 40 -5.22 -12.59 -11.54
CA LYS A 40 -6.34 -13.32 -10.94
C LYS A 40 -7.05 -12.50 -9.88
N ALA A 41 -6.29 -11.89 -8.96
CA ALA A 41 -6.82 -11.07 -7.87
C ALA A 41 -7.56 -9.84 -8.42
N SER A 42 -6.95 -9.09 -9.34
CA SER A 42 -7.56 -7.90 -9.93
C SER A 42 -8.84 -8.23 -10.72
N ASP A 43 -8.85 -9.33 -11.49
CA ASP A 43 -10.06 -9.77 -12.20
C ASP A 43 -11.17 -10.20 -11.24
N ALA A 44 -10.85 -10.89 -10.17
CA ALA A 44 -11.83 -11.27 -9.14
C ALA A 44 -12.44 -10.02 -8.47
N ILE A 45 -11.59 -9.05 -8.10
CA ILE A 45 -12.02 -7.81 -7.46
C ILE A 45 -12.91 -6.99 -8.39
N VAL A 46 -12.39 -6.63 -9.55
CA VAL A 46 -13.03 -5.64 -10.45
C VAL A 46 -14.28 -6.22 -11.12
N LYS A 47 -14.23 -7.49 -11.55
CA LYS A 47 -15.29 -8.07 -12.37
C LYS A 47 -16.40 -8.75 -11.55
N GLU A 48 -16.13 -9.13 -10.30
CA GLU A 48 -17.11 -9.91 -9.51
C GLU A 48 -17.36 -9.34 -8.11
N ILE A 49 -16.37 -9.35 -7.21
CA ILE A 49 -16.65 -9.07 -5.80
C ILE A 49 -17.03 -7.62 -5.54
N ARG A 50 -16.48 -6.66 -6.31
CA ARG A 50 -16.86 -5.25 -6.27
C ARG A 50 -18.28 -5.04 -6.77
N GLN A 51 -18.63 -5.66 -7.90
CA GLN A 51 -19.97 -5.52 -8.48
C GLN A 51 -21.07 -6.14 -7.60
N GLN A 52 -20.70 -7.12 -6.79
CA GLN A 52 -21.62 -7.79 -5.85
C GLN A 52 -21.60 -7.17 -4.45
N GLU A 53 -20.83 -6.08 -4.25
CA GLU A 53 -20.73 -5.37 -2.97
C GLU A 53 -20.37 -6.29 -1.80
N LEU A 54 -19.43 -7.23 -2.01
CA LEU A 54 -19.10 -8.24 -1.01
C LEU A 54 -18.18 -7.73 0.10
N TYR A 55 -17.61 -6.56 -0.02
CA TYR A 55 -16.73 -5.93 0.98
C TYR A 55 -17.11 -4.47 1.20
N SER A 56 -16.77 -3.94 2.36
CA SER A 56 -17.06 -2.54 2.74
C SER A 56 -15.89 -1.61 2.41
N SER A 57 -14.66 -2.10 2.55
CA SER A 57 -13.45 -1.31 2.32
C SER A 57 -12.33 -2.23 1.81
N ILE A 58 -11.40 -1.67 1.05
CA ILE A 58 -10.24 -2.38 0.47
C ILE A 58 -9.04 -1.45 0.43
N THR A 59 -7.86 -2.00 0.74
CA THR A 59 -6.58 -1.33 0.58
C THR A 59 -5.50 -2.33 0.18
N ASP A 60 -4.42 -1.86 -0.42
CA ASP A 60 -3.27 -2.71 -0.73
C ASP A 60 -2.40 -2.99 0.49
N CYS A 61 -1.59 -4.04 0.41
CA CYS A 61 -0.56 -4.35 1.38
C CYS A 61 0.80 -3.89 0.84
N GLY A 62 0.97 -2.58 0.65
CA GLY A 62 2.19 -1.96 0.15
C GLY A 62 3.28 -1.85 1.21
N ALA A 63 3.83 -0.63 1.40
CA ALA A 63 4.84 -0.35 2.42
C ALA A 63 4.36 -0.73 3.83
N GLY A 64 5.18 -1.50 4.56
CA GLY A 64 4.81 -2.05 5.87
C GLY A 64 3.82 -3.21 5.81
N GLY A 65 3.42 -3.66 4.64
CA GLY A 65 2.60 -4.86 4.45
C GLY A 65 1.25 -4.82 5.17
N ILE A 66 0.90 -5.92 5.82
CA ILE A 66 -0.37 -6.01 6.55
C ILE A 66 -0.42 -5.12 7.80
N SER A 67 0.73 -4.69 8.32
CA SER A 67 0.75 -3.76 9.46
C SER A 67 0.16 -2.40 9.07
N CYS A 68 0.53 -1.88 7.91
CA CYS A 68 0.02 -0.62 7.40
C CYS A 68 -1.45 -0.76 6.97
N SER A 69 -1.74 -1.69 6.07
CA SER A 69 -3.09 -1.85 5.50
C SER A 69 -4.17 -2.07 6.56
N ILE A 70 -3.90 -2.92 7.57
CA ILE A 70 -4.89 -3.21 8.61
C ILE A 70 -5.01 -2.06 9.60
N SER A 71 -3.91 -1.45 10.03
CA SER A 71 -3.99 -0.36 11.01
C SER A 71 -4.62 0.91 10.41
N GLU A 72 -4.40 1.20 9.14
CA GLU A 72 -5.08 2.30 8.45
C GLU A 72 -6.61 2.07 8.40
N MET A 73 -7.04 0.87 7.99
CA MET A 73 -8.47 0.52 8.00
C MET A 73 -9.05 0.49 9.41
N ALA A 74 -8.27 0.06 10.42
CA ALA A 74 -8.68 0.05 11.81
C ALA A 74 -8.92 1.44 12.37
N ARG A 75 -8.24 2.46 11.84
CA ARG A 75 -8.48 3.86 12.24
C ARG A 75 -9.91 4.30 11.96
N GLU A 76 -10.51 3.83 10.88
CA GLU A 76 -11.89 4.18 10.51
C GLU A 76 -12.94 3.55 11.44
N CYS A 77 -12.69 2.34 11.94
CA CYS A 77 -13.64 1.60 12.79
C CYS A 77 -13.30 1.63 14.29
N GLY A 78 -12.10 2.09 14.65
CA GLY A 78 -11.69 2.30 16.02
C GLY A 78 -10.89 1.14 16.66
N GLY A 79 -10.50 0.11 15.92
CA GLY A 79 -9.66 -0.96 16.46
C GLY A 79 -9.61 -2.23 15.62
N CYS A 80 -8.65 -3.13 15.96
CA CYS A 80 -8.54 -4.43 15.30
C CYS A 80 -7.90 -5.48 16.21
N GLU A 81 -8.16 -6.75 15.90
CA GLU A 81 -7.48 -7.92 16.45
C GLU A 81 -7.03 -8.83 15.31
N ILE A 82 -5.74 -9.14 15.26
CA ILE A 82 -5.08 -9.82 14.15
C ILE A 82 -4.41 -11.11 14.63
N TRP A 83 -4.49 -12.16 13.80
CA TRP A 83 -3.92 -13.48 14.06
C TRP A 83 -2.87 -13.81 12.99
N LEU A 84 -1.59 -13.62 13.30
CA LEU A 84 -0.49 -13.80 12.33
C LEU A 84 -0.27 -15.26 11.95
N ASP A 85 -0.64 -16.20 12.82
CA ASP A 85 -0.61 -17.63 12.54
C ASP A 85 -1.58 -18.07 11.43
N LYS A 86 -2.56 -17.23 11.08
CA LYS A 86 -3.49 -17.46 9.98
C LYS A 86 -3.04 -16.88 8.64
N VAL A 87 -1.97 -16.10 8.64
CA VAL A 87 -1.45 -15.49 7.41
C VAL A 87 -0.77 -16.55 6.55
N PRO A 88 -1.15 -16.70 5.26
CA PRO A 88 -0.48 -17.64 4.36
C PRO A 88 0.97 -17.25 4.11
N LEU A 89 1.88 -18.18 4.30
CA LEU A 89 3.32 -17.96 4.18
C LEU A 89 3.92 -18.64 2.94
N LYS A 90 4.94 -18.03 2.35
CA LYS A 90 5.74 -18.63 1.25
C LYS A 90 6.56 -19.83 1.76
N TYR A 91 7.02 -19.77 3.01
CA TYR A 91 7.82 -20.80 3.68
C TYR A 91 7.61 -20.76 5.20
N PRO A 92 7.82 -21.87 5.90
CA PRO A 92 7.56 -21.96 7.35
C PRO A 92 8.57 -21.15 8.19
N ASN A 93 8.26 -21.01 9.47
CA ASN A 93 9.14 -20.44 10.49
C ASN A 93 9.54 -18.96 10.29
N LEU A 94 8.67 -18.16 9.65
CA LEU A 94 8.83 -16.72 9.67
C LEU A 94 8.56 -16.18 11.07
N GLU A 95 9.44 -15.30 11.53
CA GLU A 95 9.25 -14.58 12.79
C GLU A 95 8.02 -13.66 12.69
N PRO A 96 7.24 -13.50 13.77
CA PRO A 96 5.99 -12.74 13.75
C PRO A 96 6.13 -11.33 13.20
N TRP A 97 7.21 -10.61 13.57
CA TRP A 97 7.45 -9.26 13.09
C TRP A 97 7.68 -9.21 11.58
N LYS A 98 8.35 -10.24 11.00
CA LYS A 98 8.53 -10.34 9.54
C LYS A 98 7.21 -10.55 8.83
N ILE A 99 6.31 -11.38 9.39
CA ILE A 99 4.97 -11.58 8.84
C ILE A 99 4.19 -10.26 8.87
N TRP A 100 4.34 -9.49 9.96
CA TRP A 100 3.59 -8.27 10.21
C TRP A 100 3.96 -7.13 9.26
N ILE A 101 5.26 -6.94 8.98
CA ILE A 101 5.75 -5.81 8.18
C ILE A 101 6.16 -6.16 6.74
N SER A 102 6.11 -7.44 6.35
CA SER A 102 6.52 -7.87 5.01
C SER A 102 5.75 -7.17 3.90
N GLU A 103 6.47 -6.67 2.92
CA GLU A 103 5.95 -6.00 1.72
C GLU A 103 5.77 -6.96 0.53
N SER A 104 5.56 -8.27 0.79
CA SER A 104 5.28 -9.24 -0.27
C SER A 104 4.15 -8.75 -1.17
N GLN A 105 4.37 -8.81 -2.48
CA GLN A 105 3.52 -8.18 -3.48
C GLN A 105 2.19 -8.91 -3.74
N GLU A 106 1.31 -8.28 -4.51
CA GLU A 106 0.01 -8.79 -4.99
C GLU A 106 -0.94 -9.20 -3.87
N ARG A 107 -1.00 -8.40 -2.81
CA ARG A 107 -1.90 -8.62 -1.67
C ARG A 107 -2.82 -7.43 -1.44
N MET A 108 -4.06 -7.74 -1.09
CA MET A 108 -5.06 -6.74 -0.70
C MET A 108 -5.70 -7.13 0.64
N THR A 109 -5.93 -6.14 1.48
CA THR A 109 -6.73 -6.29 2.70
C THR A 109 -8.15 -5.80 2.42
N LEU A 110 -9.14 -6.58 2.83
CA LEU A 110 -10.56 -6.24 2.71
C LEU A 110 -11.23 -6.28 4.07
N SER A 111 -12.10 -5.31 4.31
CA SER A 111 -13.11 -5.38 5.37
C SER A 111 -14.37 -6.01 4.81
N VAL A 112 -14.74 -7.18 5.31
CA VAL A 112 -15.83 -8.00 4.77
C VAL A 112 -16.88 -8.23 5.84
N PRO A 113 -18.15 -7.86 5.62
CA PRO A 113 -19.24 -8.26 6.51
C PRO A 113 -19.30 -9.77 6.66
N GLU A 114 -19.53 -10.28 7.87
CA GLU A 114 -19.51 -11.71 8.17
C GLU A 114 -20.46 -12.51 7.24
N ALA A 115 -21.62 -11.97 6.95
CA ALA A 115 -22.61 -12.58 6.05
C ALA A 115 -22.10 -12.76 4.60
N ASN A 116 -21.08 -12.02 4.18
CA ASN A 116 -20.54 -12.05 2.82
C ASN A 116 -19.29 -12.95 2.69
N VAL A 117 -18.69 -13.39 3.80
CA VAL A 117 -17.39 -14.09 3.82
C VAL A 117 -17.41 -15.35 2.95
N GLU A 118 -18.41 -16.22 3.13
CA GLU A 118 -18.53 -17.47 2.37
C GLU A 118 -18.66 -17.20 0.87
N LYS A 119 -19.53 -16.27 0.49
CA LYS A 119 -19.75 -15.92 -0.92
C LYS A 119 -18.50 -15.34 -1.56
N LEU A 120 -17.77 -14.51 -0.81
CA LEU A 120 -16.50 -13.93 -1.25
C LEU A 120 -15.46 -15.02 -1.46
N PHE A 121 -15.31 -15.95 -0.51
CA PHE A 121 -14.37 -17.07 -0.63
C PHE A 121 -14.70 -17.99 -1.80
N ASP A 122 -15.97 -18.29 -2.04
CA ASP A 122 -16.37 -19.08 -3.20
C ASP A 122 -16.01 -18.42 -4.53
N THR A 123 -16.19 -17.09 -4.61
CA THR A 123 -15.82 -16.32 -5.79
C THR A 123 -14.31 -16.33 -6.01
N LEU A 124 -13.54 -16.08 -4.97
CA LEU A 124 -12.08 -16.08 -5.03
C LEU A 124 -11.51 -17.46 -5.37
N ARG A 125 -12.07 -18.53 -4.78
CA ARG A 125 -11.68 -19.92 -5.05
C ARG A 125 -11.90 -20.29 -6.53
N ARG A 126 -13.03 -19.91 -7.13
CA ARG A 126 -13.32 -20.13 -8.56
C ARG A 126 -12.31 -19.43 -9.46
N ARG A 127 -11.77 -18.29 -9.02
CA ARG A 127 -10.73 -17.52 -9.73
C ARG A 127 -9.32 -18.01 -9.42
N GLY A 128 -9.14 -18.97 -8.53
CA GLY A 128 -7.84 -19.45 -8.08
C GLY A 128 -7.05 -18.40 -7.31
N VAL A 129 -7.74 -17.56 -6.53
CA VAL A 129 -7.17 -16.56 -5.63
C VAL A 129 -7.21 -17.09 -4.21
N GLU A 130 -6.06 -17.16 -3.55
CA GLU A 130 -5.97 -17.50 -2.14
C GLU A 130 -6.49 -16.34 -1.28
N ALA A 131 -7.28 -16.65 -0.27
CA ALA A 131 -7.79 -15.67 0.69
C ALA A 131 -7.92 -16.27 2.08
N THR A 132 -7.70 -15.46 3.10
CA THR A 132 -7.75 -15.91 4.50
C THR A 132 -8.28 -14.80 5.40
N VAL A 133 -9.12 -15.19 6.38
CA VAL A 133 -9.49 -14.31 7.49
C VAL A 133 -8.33 -14.27 8.46
N VAL A 134 -7.66 -13.12 8.54
CA VAL A 134 -6.48 -12.90 9.39
C VAL A 134 -6.79 -12.11 10.65
N GLY A 135 -8.03 -11.65 10.81
CA GLY A 135 -8.41 -10.87 11.98
C GLY A 135 -9.83 -10.33 11.88
N LYS A 136 -10.16 -9.44 12.78
CA LYS A 136 -11.44 -8.73 12.85
C LYS A 136 -11.22 -7.28 13.21
N PHE A 137 -12.04 -6.41 12.65
CA PHE A 137 -12.17 -5.02 13.07
C PHE A 137 -13.15 -4.90 14.24
N ASN A 138 -12.91 -3.93 15.12
CA ASN A 138 -13.73 -3.64 16.29
C ASN A 138 -13.61 -2.16 16.66
N ASN A 139 -14.14 -1.76 17.81
CA ASN A 139 -14.07 -0.39 18.32
C ASN A 139 -13.34 -0.28 19.68
N SER A 140 -12.35 -1.13 19.90
CA SER A 140 -11.64 -1.22 21.18
C SER A 140 -10.68 -0.07 21.48
N GLY A 141 -10.39 0.79 20.50
CA GLY A 141 -9.32 1.81 20.56
C GLY A 141 -7.91 1.20 20.39
N ARG A 142 -7.80 -0.10 20.11
CA ARG A 142 -6.52 -0.82 20.17
C ARG A 142 -6.21 -1.55 18.87
N CYS A 143 -4.94 -1.63 18.55
CA CYS A 143 -4.40 -2.57 17.57
C CYS A 143 -3.75 -3.74 18.32
N ILE A 144 -4.40 -4.90 18.28
CA ILE A 144 -3.96 -6.11 18.98
C ILE A 144 -3.49 -7.13 17.96
N VAL A 145 -2.25 -7.59 18.09
CA VAL A 145 -1.68 -8.62 17.22
C VAL A 145 -1.31 -9.84 18.04
N LYS A 146 -1.77 -10.99 17.57
CA LYS A 146 -1.56 -12.28 18.21
C LYS A 146 -0.77 -13.23 17.30
N MET A 147 0.01 -14.09 17.91
CA MET A 147 0.63 -15.25 17.29
C MET A 147 0.19 -16.49 18.08
N HIS A 148 -0.55 -17.36 17.45
CA HIS A 148 -1.36 -18.37 18.15
C HIS A 148 -2.28 -17.68 19.18
N GLU A 149 -2.30 -18.08 20.39
CA GLU A 149 -3.14 -17.44 21.44
C GLU A 149 -2.40 -16.31 22.21
N LYS A 150 -1.10 -16.11 21.92
CA LYS A 150 -0.28 -15.13 22.63
C LYS A 150 -0.40 -13.76 21.98
N THR A 151 -0.77 -12.74 22.75
CA THR A 151 -0.65 -11.34 22.34
C THR A 151 0.82 -10.94 22.27
N ILE A 152 1.25 -10.49 21.09
CA ILE A 152 2.64 -10.06 20.84
C ILE A 152 2.74 -8.55 20.66
N MET A 153 1.63 -7.88 20.34
CA MET A 153 1.51 -6.42 20.27
C MET A 153 0.12 -6.02 20.77
N ASP A 154 0.08 -4.98 21.58
CA ASP A 154 -1.16 -4.34 22.05
C ASP A 154 -0.87 -2.85 22.21
N ILE A 155 -1.25 -2.07 21.19
CA ILE A 155 -0.93 -0.64 21.09
C ILE A 155 -2.23 0.15 20.94
N ASP A 156 -2.26 1.30 21.60
CA ASP A 156 -3.32 2.29 21.40
C ASP A 156 -3.30 2.79 19.96
N LEU A 157 -4.47 2.81 19.32
CA LEU A 157 -4.57 3.11 17.90
C LEU A 157 -4.27 4.58 17.58
N GLU A 158 -4.64 5.50 18.48
CA GLU A 158 -4.29 6.91 18.32
C GLU A 158 -2.78 7.12 18.45
N PHE A 159 -2.15 6.45 19.42
CA PHE A 159 -0.69 6.47 19.55
C PHE A 159 0.02 5.90 18.33
N LEU A 160 -0.51 4.82 17.74
CA LEU A 160 0.05 4.20 16.55
C LEU A 160 0.09 5.18 15.36
N HIS A 161 -0.94 6.00 15.19
CA HIS A 161 -1.05 6.94 14.07
C HIS A 161 -0.49 8.34 14.35
N GLU A 162 -0.66 8.86 15.56
CA GLU A 162 -0.35 10.26 15.92
C GLU A 162 0.77 10.37 16.97
N GLY A 163 1.33 9.24 17.43
CA GLY A 163 2.31 9.20 18.53
C GLY A 163 3.70 9.73 18.19
N LEU A 164 3.96 10.11 16.95
CA LEU A 164 5.24 10.72 16.58
C LEU A 164 5.36 12.12 17.16
N PRO A 165 6.47 12.45 17.87
CA PRO A 165 6.71 13.81 18.35
C PRO A 165 6.74 14.80 17.19
N LYS A 166 6.01 15.90 17.34
CA LYS A 166 6.02 16.99 16.34
C LYS A 166 7.39 17.64 16.31
N LYS A 167 8.04 17.59 15.14
CA LYS A 167 9.30 18.29 14.90
C LYS A 167 9.02 19.75 14.58
N HIS A 168 9.65 20.67 15.34
CA HIS A 168 9.64 22.10 15.00
C HIS A 168 10.84 22.39 14.11
N LEU A 169 10.57 22.59 12.82
CA LEU A 169 11.60 22.90 11.84
C LEU A 169 11.58 24.41 11.55
N ASN A 170 12.76 25.02 11.61
CA ASN A 170 12.95 26.41 11.21
C ASN A 170 13.56 26.45 9.81
N THR A 171 13.04 27.33 8.97
CA THR A 171 13.59 27.59 7.64
C THR A 171 13.75 29.07 7.43
N LEU A 172 14.81 29.46 6.72
CA LEU A 172 15.03 30.81 6.26
C LEU A 172 14.74 30.86 4.77
N TYR A 173 13.75 31.67 4.41
CA TYR A 173 13.45 31.94 3.01
C TYR A 173 14.07 33.29 2.61
N THR A 174 15.03 33.24 1.71
CA THR A 174 15.57 34.47 1.07
C THR A 174 14.94 34.57 -0.32
N LYS A 175 14.11 35.60 -0.50
CA LYS A 175 13.52 35.87 -1.82
C LYS A 175 14.62 36.14 -2.84
N PRO A 176 14.76 35.37 -3.92
CA PRO A 176 15.72 35.61 -4.95
C PRO A 176 15.46 36.99 -5.60
N LYS A 177 16.49 37.80 -5.79
CA LYS A 177 16.39 38.98 -6.61
C LYS A 177 16.45 38.54 -8.07
N LEU A 178 15.30 38.54 -8.71
CA LEU A 178 15.20 38.25 -10.13
C LEU A 178 15.03 39.56 -10.87
N GLU A 179 15.77 39.70 -11.97
CA GLU A 179 15.54 40.79 -12.92
C GLU A 179 14.41 40.40 -13.85
N ASP A 180 13.54 41.35 -14.18
CA ASP A 180 12.49 41.14 -15.13
C ASP A 180 13.07 40.88 -16.52
N PRO A 181 12.74 39.77 -17.19
CA PRO A 181 13.28 39.50 -18.49
C PRO A 181 12.72 40.47 -19.54
N HIS A 182 13.60 41.01 -20.36
CA HIS A 182 13.22 41.87 -21.48
C HIS A 182 12.85 41.02 -22.70
N PHE A 183 11.59 41.08 -23.12
CA PHE A 183 11.07 40.36 -24.28
C PHE A 183 10.66 41.31 -25.40
N THR A 184 10.93 40.94 -26.66
CA THR A 184 10.33 41.53 -27.83
C THR A 184 9.19 40.64 -28.36
N SER A 185 8.29 41.20 -29.16
CA SER A 185 7.17 40.44 -29.77
C SER A 185 7.66 39.28 -30.65
N GLU A 186 8.81 39.38 -31.28
CA GLU A 186 9.43 38.33 -32.08
C GLU A 186 9.95 37.19 -31.19
N HIS A 187 10.54 37.53 -30.05
CA HIS A 187 10.94 36.52 -29.05
C HIS A 187 9.78 35.70 -28.56
N ILE A 188 8.60 36.29 -28.36
CA ILE A 188 7.40 35.57 -27.93
C ILE A 188 6.96 34.56 -28.98
N LYS A 189 6.94 34.91 -30.27
CA LYS A 189 6.54 33.99 -31.34
C LYS A 189 7.40 32.72 -31.42
N VAL A 190 8.68 32.84 -31.11
CA VAL A 190 9.63 31.71 -31.14
C VAL A 190 9.65 30.98 -29.80
N SER A 191 9.59 31.70 -28.70
CA SER A 191 9.77 31.14 -27.37
C SER A 191 8.52 30.44 -26.85
N LEU A 192 7.32 30.93 -27.17
CA LEU A 192 6.07 30.37 -26.71
C LEU A 192 5.87 28.89 -27.14
N PRO A 193 6.02 28.51 -28.42
CA PRO A 193 5.95 27.10 -28.81
C PRO A 193 7.02 26.23 -28.15
N LYS A 194 8.24 26.76 -28.00
CA LYS A 194 9.34 26.06 -27.30
C LYS A 194 9.05 25.82 -25.82
N ILE A 195 8.42 26.79 -25.15
CA ILE A 195 8.02 26.66 -23.75
C ILE A 195 6.89 25.65 -23.62
N LEU A 196 5.86 25.76 -24.43
CA LEU A 196 4.70 24.86 -24.43
C LEU A 196 5.07 23.41 -24.77
N SER A 197 6.14 23.19 -25.53
CA SER A 197 6.64 21.86 -25.86
C SER A 197 7.56 21.24 -24.79
N ARG A 198 7.93 21.97 -23.75
CA ARG A 198 8.76 21.43 -22.67
C ARG A 198 7.99 20.38 -21.87
N LYS A 199 8.67 19.27 -21.53
CA LYS A 199 8.07 18.16 -20.79
C LYS A 199 7.49 18.55 -19.42
N ASN A 200 7.95 19.59 -18.80
CA ASN A 200 7.43 20.10 -17.53
C ASN A 200 6.29 21.12 -17.66
N ILE A 201 5.84 21.40 -18.88
CA ILE A 201 4.80 22.40 -19.16
C ILE A 201 3.71 21.84 -20.09
N CYS A 202 4.08 20.96 -21.05
CA CYS A 202 3.12 20.35 -21.96
C CYS A 202 2.13 19.44 -21.23
N GLY A 203 0.93 19.28 -21.82
CA GLY A 203 -0.04 18.32 -21.31
C GLY A 203 0.45 16.88 -21.47
N TYR A 204 0.13 16.05 -20.51
CA TYR A 204 0.48 14.61 -20.47
C TYR A 204 -0.75 13.71 -20.69
N ASP A 205 -1.86 14.26 -21.11
CA ASP A 205 -3.14 13.54 -21.24
C ASP A 205 -2.99 12.24 -22.04
N TYR A 206 -2.18 12.26 -23.11
CA TYR A 206 -1.93 11.10 -23.96
C TYR A 206 -1.17 9.96 -23.23
N ILE A 207 -0.45 10.28 -22.14
CA ILE A 207 0.19 9.27 -21.29
C ILE A 207 -0.70 8.95 -20.09
N SER A 208 -1.14 9.98 -19.35
CA SER A 208 -1.88 9.79 -18.09
C SER A 208 -3.19 9.04 -18.28
N HIS A 209 -3.88 9.26 -19.41
CA HIS A 209 -5.14 8.55 -19.69
C HIS A 209 -4.96 7.06 -20.04
N GLN A 210 -3.73 6.59 -20.28
CA GLN A 210 -3.45 5.17 -20.49
C GLN A 210 -3.31 4.39 -19.17
N TYR A 211 -3.13 5.11 -18.06
CA TYR A 211 -2.90 4.56 -16.72
C TYR A 211 -3.89 5.17 -15.73
N ASP A 212 -3.80 4.78 -14.48
CA ASP A 212 -4.57 5.41 -13.41
C ASP A 212 -4.03 6.83 -13.15
N HIS A 213 -4.77 7.84 -13.59
CA HIS A 213 -4.42 9.26 -13.46
C HIS A 213 -5.18 9.96 -12.32
N MET A 214 -5.93 9.18 -11.53
CA MET A 214 -6.78 9.68 -10.44
C MET A 214 -6.11 9.53 -9.06
N VAL A 215 -4.92 9.00 -9.04
CA VAL A 215 -4.15 8.83 -7.80
C VAL A 215 -3.32 10.06 -7.47
#